data_a2ac85020f8b2c42f3088845c2351d97
#
_entry.id   a2ac85020f8b2c42f3088845c2351d97
#
_cell.length_a   1.000
_cell.length_b   1.000
_cell.length_c   1.000
_cell.angle_alpha   90.00
_cell.angle_beta   90.00
_cell.angle_gamma   90.00
#
_symmetry.space_group_name_H-M   'P 1'
#
loop_
_entity.id
_entity.type
_entity.pdbx_description
1 polymer ?
#
loop_
_entity_poly.entity_id
_entity_poly.type
_entity_poly.pdbx_seq_one_letter_code
_entity_poly.pdbx_strand_id
1 'polypeptide(L)'
;MNTKINEILQEIESVIVGKNEIVEKILMAILAQGHVLMEDVPGVGKTTTAMAFAKVLGLETRRVQFTSDTVPSDIIGFSVYDKKADEFVYKPGAIMTNLLLADEINRTSSKTQSALLEAMEEHKVTVDGKTYALPDPFIVLATQNPVGSAGTTMLPNSQLDRFLIRVSMGYPDHKSSVNILRDRHVDNPLDRAYAVVNKE
;
A
#
# COMPACT_ATOMS: atom_id res chain seq x y z
N MET A 1 -27.32 -0.88 -2.92
CA MET A 1 -25.89 -0.66 -2.90
C MET A 1 -25.57 0.36 -3.99
N ASN A 2 -24.67 1.30 -3.76
CA ASN A 2 -24.38 2.37 -4.73
C ASN A 2 -23.80 1.77 -6.02
N THR A 3 -24.34 2.10 -7.20
CA THR A 3 -23.93 1.57 -8.51
C THR A 3 -22.42 1.70 -8.72
N LYS A 4 -21.81 2.82 -8.30
CA LYS A 4 -20.36 3.07 -8.39
C LYS A 4 -19.53 2.09 -7.58
N ILE A 5 -19.96 1.74 -6.35
CA ILE A 5 -19.25 0.76 -5.52
C ILE A 5 -19.24 -0.61 -6.20
N ASN A 6 -20.36 -1.00 -6.80
CA ASN A 6 -20.43 -2.26 -7.53
C ASN A 6 -19.53 -2.27 -8.77
N GLU A 7 -19.45 -1.17 -9.52
CA GLU A 7 -18.55 -1.02 -10.65
C GLU A 7 -17.08 -1.16 -10.22
N ILE A 8 -16.69 -0.50 -9.12
CA ILE A 8 -15.35 -0.60 -8.53
C ILE A 8 -15.04 -2.05 -8.14
N LEU A 9 -15.94 -2.70 -7.41
CA LEU A 9 -15.74 -4.09 -6.98
C LEU A 9 -15.60 -5.03 -8.17
N GLN A 10 -16.48 -4.93 -9.17
CA GLN A 10 -16.42 -5.76 -10.37
C GLN A 10 -15.09 -5.58 -11.12
N GLU A 11 -14.61 -4.35 -11.25
CA GLU A 11 -13.35 -4.07 -11.93
C GLU A 11 -12.15 -4.64 -11.17
N ILE A 12 -12.12 -4.49 -9.83
CA ILE A 12 -11.04 -5.07 -9.01
C ILE A 12 -11.11 -6.61 -9.04
N GLU A 13 -12.29 -7.19 -8.94
CA GLU A 13 -12.50 -8.64 -8.96
C GLU A 13 -12.14 -9.27 -10.32
N SER A 14 -12.18 -8.49 -11.40
CA SER A 14 -11.68 -8.94 -12.72
C SER A 14 -10.16 -9.20 -12.71
N VAL A 15 -9.44 -8.50 -11.82
CA VAL A 15 -7.99 -8.64 -11.64
C VAL A 15 -7.66 -9.65 -10.52
N ILE A 16 -8.44 -9.63 -9.43
CA ILE A 16 -8.21 -10.40 -8.21
C ILE A 16 -9.26 -11.51 -8.08
N VAL A 17 -8.96 -12.64 -8.69
CA VAL A 17 -9.89 -13.77 -8.79
C VAL A 17 -10.01 -14.53 -7.46
N GLY A 18 -11.26 -14.79 -7.02
CA GLY A 18 -11.56 -15.67 -5.90
C GLY A 18 -11.29 -15.09 -4.51
N LYS A 19 -11.24 -13.74 -4.38
CA LYS A 19 -10.97 -13.03 -3.12
C LYS A 19 -12.00 -11.92 -2.83
N ASN A 20 -13.24 -12.08 -3.28
CA ASN A 20 -14.29 -11.05 -3.24
C ASN A 20 -14.49 -10.47 -1.84
N GLU A 21 -14.63 -11.30 -0.81
CA GLU A 21 -14.80 -10.83 0.58
C GLU A 21 -13.63 -9.97 1.08
N ILE A 22 -12.40 -10.30 0.67
CA ILE A 22 -11.20 -9.56 1.05
C ILE A 22 -11.14 -8.24 0.28
N VAL A 23 -11.46 -8.24 -1.00
CA VAL A 23 -11.55 -7.05 -1.85
C VAL A 23 -12.57 -6.08 -1.28
N GLU A 24 -13.77 -6.56 -0.88
CA GLU A 24 -14.79 -5.73 -0.23
C GLU A 24 -14.29 -5.11 1.08
N LYS A 25 -13.62 -5.89 1.94
CA LYS A 25 -13.07 -5.38 3.21
C LYS A 25 -12.00 -4.31 2.98
N ILE A 26 -11.11 -4.52 2.01
CA ILE A 26 -10.07 -3.53 1.67
C ILE A 26 -10.73 -2.27 1.11
N LEU A 27 -11.72 -2.39 0.22
CA LEU A 27 -12.44 -1.23 -0.32
C LEU A 27 -13.12 -0.44 0.79
N MET A 28 -13.81 -1.11 1.72
CA MET A 28 -14.45 -0.44 2.87
C MET A 28 -13.42 0.32 3.71
N ALA A 29 -12.25 -0.25 3.96
CA ALA A 29 -11.18 0.42 4.70
C ALA A 29 -10.66 1.65 3.95
N ILE A 30 -10.45 1.56 2.64
CA ILE A 30 -10.01 2.68 1.80
C ILE A 30 -11.05 3.81 1.81
N LEU A 31 -12.33 3.49 1.66
CA LEU A 31 -13.42 4.47 1.70
C LEU A 31 -13.58 5.14 3.08
N ALA A 32 -13.18 4.44 4.15
CA ALA A 32 -13.09 5.00 5.49
C ALA A 32 -11.78 5.76 5.77
N GLN A 33 -10.93 5.97 4.74
CA GLN A 33 -9.60 6.55 4.83
C GLN A 33 -8.67 5.83 5.81
N GLY A 34 -8.90 4.52 6.02
CA GLY A 34 -8.11 3.68 6.90
C GLY A 34 -6.99 2.95 6.17
N HIS A 35 -5.92 2.64 6.89
CA HIS A 35 -4.81 1.85 6.38
C HIS A 35 -5.07 0.35 6.56
N VAL A 36 -4.47 -0.46 5.69
CA VAL A 36 -4.68 -1.93 5.67
C VAL A 36 -3.36 -2.66 5.82
N LEU A 37 -3.34 -3.67 6.69
CA LEU A 37 -2.24 -4.60 6.81
C LEU A 37 -2.62 -5.96 6.21
N MET A 38 -1.87 -6.40 5.21
CA MET A 38 -2.03 -7.71 4.59
C MET A 38 -0.97 -8.68 5.13
N GLU A 39 -1.41 -9.71 5.85
CA GLU A 39 -0.53 -10.73 6.43
C GLU A 39 -0.65 -12.03 5.66
N ASP A 40 0.42 -12.42 4.97
CA ASP A 40 0.43 -13.66 4.24
C ASP A 40 1.82 -14.08 3.77
N VAL A 41 1.92 -15.34 3.38
CA VAL A 41 3.10 -15.85 2.68
C VAL A 41 3.36 -15.11 1.36
N PRO A 42 4.60 -15.09 0.87
CA PRO A 42 4.92 -14.51 -0.44
C PRO A 42 4.13 -15.16 -1.57
N GLY A 43 3.81 -14.38 -2.61
CA GLY A 43 3.23 -14.91 -3.85
C GLY A 43 1.71 -15.02 -3.91
N VAL A 44 0.97 -14.63 -2.86
CA VAL A 44 -0.51 -14.69 -2.83
C VAL A 44 -1.21 -13.51 -3.53
N GLY A 45 -0.48 -12.61 -4.19
CA GLY A 45 -1.06 -11.52 -4.98
C GLY A 45 -1.24 -10.19 -4.23
N LYS A 46 -0.60 -9.98 -3.06
CA LYS A 46 -0.68 -8.73 -2.28
C LYS A 46 -0.36 -7.49 -3.11
N THR A 47 0.76 -7.51 -3.84
CA THR A 47 1.17 -6.40 -4.72
C THR A 47 0.17 -6.15 -5.83
N THR A 48 -0.32 -7.21 -6.48
CA THR A 48 -1.33 -7.11 -7.55
C THR A 48 -2.62 -6.48 -7.03
N THR A 49 -3.03 -6.86 -5.81
CA THR A 49 -4.22 -6.29 -5.15
C THR A 49 -4.05 -4.78 -4.93
N ALA A 50 -2.94 -4.34 -4.35
CA ALA A 50 -2.69 -2.91 -4.14
C ALA A 50 -2.68 -2.12 -5.45
N MET A 51 -2.05 -2.66 -6.50
CA MET A 51 -2.01 -2.02 -7.82
C MET A 51 -3.38 -1.98 -8.50
N ALA A 52 -4.23 -3.00 -8.30
CA ALA A 52 -5.60 -3.00 -8.80
C ALA A 52 -6.43 -1.89 -8.15
N PHE A 53 -6.38 -1.76 -6.83
CA PHE A 53 -7.05 -0.67 -6.11
C PHE A 53 -6.58 0.70 -6.58
N ALA A 54 -5.28 0.91 -6.69
CA ALA A 54 -4.73 2.16 -7.16
C ALA A 54 -5.24 2.56 -8.54
N LYS A 55 -5.22 1.61 -9.48
CA LYS A 55 -5.64 1.82 -10.86
C LYS A 55 -7.13 2.10 -10.97
N VAL A 56 -7.95 1.27 -10.33
CA VAL A 56 -9.43 1.39 -10.39
C VAL A 56 -9.92 2.66 -9.69
N LEU A 57 -9.26 3.08 -8.61
CA LEU A 57 -9.60 4.31 -7.87
C LEU A 57 -8.91 5.56 -8.42
N GLY A 58 -8.12 5.47 -9.49
CA GLY A 58 -7.43 6.61 -10.10
C GLY A 58 -6.46 7.32 -9.13
N LEU A 59 -5.83 6.58 -8.21
CA LEU A 59 -4.95 7.12 -7.19
C LEU A 59 -3.49 7.11 -7.66
N GLU A 60 -2.76 8.20 -7.38
CA GLU A 60 -1.31 8.18 -7.52
C GLU A 60 -0.72 7.17 -6.54
N THR A 61 0.15 6.29 -7.06
CA THR A 61 0.65 5.16 -6.28
C THR A 61 2.16 5.08 -6.34
N ARG A 62 2.75 4.79 -5.18
CA ARG A 62 4.16 4.41 -5.06
C ARG A 62 4.28 3.08 -4.33
N ARG A 63 5.32 2.33 -4.67
CA ARG A 63 5.68 1.09 -4.00
C ARG A 63 7.05 1.21 -3.38
N VAL A 64 7.16 0.78 -2.13
CA VAL A 64 8.43 0.62 -1.41
C VAL A 64 8.54 -0.82 -0.95
N GLN A 65 9.60 -1.49 -1.36
CA GLN A 65 10.01 -2.78 -0.81
C GLN A 65 10.91 -2.51 0.39
N PHE A 66 10.43 -2.82 1.59
CA PHE A 66 11.21 -2.62 2.80
C PHE A 66 12.27 -3.71 2.96
N THR A 67 13.47 -3.29 3.32
CA THR A 67 14.64 -4.15 3.58
C THR A 67 15.36 -3.65 4.82
N SER A 68 16.37 -4.38 5.28
CA SER A 68 17.28 -3.93 6.38
C SER A 68 17.93 -2.59 6.09
N ASP A 69 18.13 -2.24 4.82
CA ASP A 69 18.86 -1.06 4.38
C ASP A 69 17.94 0.16 4.15
N THR A 70 16.62 -0.04 4.17
CA THR A 70 15.65 1.04 4.02
C THR A 70 15.74 1.98 5.23
N VAL A 71 15.94 3.26 4.97
CA VAL A 71 16.07 4.29 6.01
C VAL A 71 14.86 5.23 6.04
N PRO A 72 14.60 5.93 7.15
CA PRO A 72 13.46 6.86 7.26
C PRO A 72 13.39 7.90 6.15
N SER A 73 14.52 8.43 5.70
CA SER A 73 14.57 9.42 4.62
C SER A 73 14.08 8.91 3.27
N ASP A 74 14.13 7.60 3.02
CA ASP A 74 13.57 7.01 1.80
C ASP A 74 12.03 7.12 1.82
N ILE A 75 11.45 7.10 3.00
CA ILE A 75 10.01 7.14 3.22
C ILE A 75 9.51 8.57 3.30
N ILE A 76 10.03 9.36 4.24
CA ILE A 76 9.52 10.71 4.53
C ILE A 76 10.21 11.81 3.72
N GLY A 77 11.33 11.52 3.05
CA GLY A 77 12.14 12.51 2.32
C GLY A 77 13.24 13.13 3.18
N PHE A 78 13.95 14.05 2.58
CA PHE A 78 15.10 14.75 3.18
C PHE A 78 15.30 16.11 2.51
N SER A 79 16.06 17.01 3.15
CA SER A 79 16.44 18.28 2.54
C SER A 79 17.83 18.23 1.92
N VAL A 80 17.97 18.87 0.77
CA VAL A 80 19.24 19.04 0.06
C VAL A 80 19.51 20.53 -0.07
N TYR A 81 20.76 20.95 0.20
CA TYR A 81 21.16 22.31 -0.02
C TYR A 81 21.30 22.60 -1.52
N ASP A 82 20.50 23.51 -2.03
CA ASP A 82 20.58 24.02 -3.40
C ASP A 82 21.52 25.23 -3.45
N LYS A 83 22.70 25.03 -4.03
CA LYS A 83 23.72 26.08 -4.17
C LYS A 83 23.29 27.27 -5.04
N LYS A 84 22.32 27.07 -5.95
CA LYS A 84 21.83 28.14 -6.83
C LYS A 84 20.82 29.04 -6.13
N ALA A 85 19.95 28.43 -5.32
CA ALA A 85 18.93 29.12 -4.55
C ALA A 85 19.44 29.59 -3.19
N ASP A 86 20.61 29.12 -2.73
CA ASP A 86 21.20 29.36 -1.41
C ASP A 86 20.26 28.94 -0.27
N GLU A 87 19.53 27.81 -0.46
CA GLU A 87 18.55 27.33 0.49
C GLU A 87 18.49 25.79 0.56
N PHE A 88 17.90 25.27 1.65
CA PHE A 88 17.56 23.86 1.76
C PHE A 88 16.21 23.57 1.08
N VAL A 89 16.24 22.69 0.08
CA VAL A 89 15.07 22.24 -0.69
C VAL A 89 14.68 20.84 -0.26
N TYR A 90 13.43 20.66 0.13
CA TYR A 90 12.87 19.36 0.47
C TYR A 90 12.75 18.48 -0.77
N LYS A 91 13.27 17.26 -0.67
CA LYS A 91 13.11 16.18 -1.64
C LYS A 91 12.11 15.19 -1.07
N PRO A 92 10.90 15.09 -1.65
CA PRO A 92 9.84 14.24 -1.13
C PRO A 92 10.24 12.76 -1.19
N GLY A 93 9.98 12.05 -0.10
CA GLY A 93 10.11 10.60 -0.02
C GLY A 93 8.95 9.86 -0.69
N ALA A 94 8.97 8.55 -0.56
CA ALA A 94 7.96 7.68 -1.18
C ALA A 94 6.54 7.92 -0.66
N ILE A 95 6.42 8.47 0.55
CA ILE A 95 5.12 8.70 1.22
C ILE A 95 4.29 9.81 0.56
N MET A 96 4.91 10.67 -0.25
CA MET A 96 4.19 11.73 -0.98
C MET A 96 3.44 11.15 -2.18
N THR A 97 2.36 10.43 -1.89
CA THR A 97 1.48 9.73 -2.84
C THR A 97 0.11 9.50 -2.19
N ASN A 98 -0.92 9.19 -2.99
CA ASN A 98 -2.25 8.88 -2.44
C ASN A 98 -2.34 7.45 -1.88
N LEU A 99 -1.73 6.49 -2.56
CA LEU A 99 -1.69 5.11 -2.12
C LEU A 99 -0.24 4.62 -2.08
N LEU A 100 0.24 4.32 -0.88
CA LEU A 100 1.55 3.73 -0.67
C LEU A 100 1.42 2.22 -0.49
N LEU A 101 2.01 1.43 -1.37
CA LEU A 101 2.25 0.01 -1.12
C LEU A 101 3.56 -0.15 -0.35
N ALA A 102 3.43 -0.43 0.94
CA ALA A 102 4.55 -0.68 1.86
C ALA A 102 4.79 -2.19 1.97
N ASP A 103 5.67 -2.72 1.12
CA ASP A 103 5.87 -4.17 0.99
C ASP A 103 6.91 -4.68 1.99
N GLU A 104 6.53 -5.71 2.77
CA GLU A 104 7.38 -6.37 3.79
C GLU A 104 7.89 -5.41 4.88
N ILE A 105 6.99 -4.59 5.48
CA ILE A 105 7.37 -3.56 6.48
C ILE A 105 8.06 -4.13 7.71
N ASN A 106 7.93 -5.43 7.98
CA ASN A 106 8.57 -6.11 9.10
C ASN A 106 10.04 -6.51 8.82
N ARG A 107 10.61 -6.15 7.66
CA ARG A 107 12.02 -6.39 7.32
C ARG A 107 12.94 -5.19 7.55
N THR A 108 12.38 -4.03 7.87
CA THR A 108 13.17 -2.82 8.13
C THR A 108 13.34 -2.55 9.62
N SER A 109 14.19 -1.58 9.96
CA SER A 109 14.44 -1.17 11.34
C SER A 109 13.20 -0.56 11.99
N SER A 110 13.08 -0.68 13.33
CA SER A 110 12.00 -0.06 14.09
C SER A 110 11.94 1.47 13.89
N LYS A 111 13.07 2.12 13.62
CA LYS A 111 13.14 3.55 13.33
C LYS A 111 12.42 3.89 12.01
N THR A 112 12.61 3.10 10.97
CA THR A 112 11.95 3.30 9.67
C THR A 112 10.46 2.96 9.77
N GLN A 113 10.10 1.90 10.50
CA GLN A 113 8.71 1.56 10.80
C GLN A 113 8.01 2.72 11.51
N SER A 114 8.62 3.27 12.56
CA SER A 114 8.05 4.40 13.32
C SER A 114 7.83 5.63 12.45
N ALA A 115 8.75 5.96 11.54
CA ALA A 115 8.60 7.10 10.64
C ALA A 115 7.38 6.94 9.70
N LEU A 116 7.15 5.73 9.17
CA LEU A 116 5.96 5.44 8.38
C LEU A 116 4.68 5.54 9.22
N LEU A 117 4.66 4.90 10.39
CA LEU A 117 3.48 4.81 11.23
C LEU A 117 3.08 6.18 11.84
N GLU A 118 4.06 7.03 12.17
CA GLU A 118 3.82 8.42 12.58
C GLU A 118 3.15 9.21 11.47
N ALA A 119 3.66 9.10 10.25
CA ALA A 119 3.09 9.79 9.10
C ALA A 119 1.68 9.30 8.76
N MET A 120 1.38 8.01 8.97
CA MET A 120 0.03 7.45 8.83
C MET A 120 -0.96 8.06 9.82
N GLU A 121 -0.53 8.29 11.05
CA GLU A 121 -1.37 8.86 12.10
C GLU A 121 -1.56 10.37 11.96
N GLU A 122 -0.46 11.09 11.66
CA GLU A 122 -0.44 12.55 11.64
C GLU A 122 -0.87 13.16 10.30
N HIS A 123 -0.95 12.38 9.22
CA HIS A 123 -1.19 12.83 7.83
C HIS A 123 -0.23 13.95 7.38
N LYS A 124 0.95 14.00 7.94
CA LYS A 124 2.02 14.97 7.65
C LYS A 124 3.38 14.40 7.99
N VAL A 125 4.43 14.99 7.46
CA VAL A 125 5.81 14.68 7.81
C VAL A 125 6.57 15.96 8.17
N THR A 126 7.48 15.87 9.14
CA THR A 126 8.34 16.98 9.51
C THR A 126 9.79 16.64 9.18
N VAL A 127 10.40 17.43 8.32
CA VAL A 127 11.80 17.29 7.90
C VAL A 127 12.52 18.61 8.13
N ASP A 128 13.62 18.57 8.89
CA ASP A 128 14.42 19.74 9.24
C ASP A 128 13.59 20.93 9.78
N GLY A 129 12.62 20.62 10.66
CA GLY A 129 11.77 21.61 11.31
C GLY A 129 10.65 22.19 10.43
N LYS A 130 10.52 21.75 9.18
CA LYS A 130 9.42 22.12 8.27
C LYS A 130 8.44 20.97 8.14
N THR A 131 7.14 21.27 8.26
CA THR A 131 6.05 20.28 8.15
C THR A 131 5.42 20.33 6.77
N TYR A 132 5.23 19.15 6.18
CA TYR A 132 4.64 18.95 4.87
C TYR A 132 3.41 18.05 5.01
N ALA A 133 2.26 18.51 4.55
CA ALA A 133 1.04 17.69 4.52
C ALA A 133 1.18 16.58 3.47
N LEU A 134 0.62 15.40 3.79
CA LEU A 134 0.51 14.32 2.82
C LEU A 134 -0.63 14.59 1.84
N PRO A 135 -0.61 13.98 0.65
CA PRO A 135 -1.74 14.03 -0.28
C PRO A 135 -3.02 13.49 0.36
N ASP A 136 -4.18 14.07 0.00
CA ASP A 136 -5.48 13.58 0.44
C ASP A 136 -6.24 12.97 -0.76
N PRO A 137 -6.76 11.74 -0.66
CA PRO A 137 -6.58 10.79 0.45
C PRO A 137 -5.14 10.25 0.52
N PHE A 138 -4.71 9.86 1.73
CA PHE A 138 -3.46 9.14 1.95
C PHE A 138 -3.74 7.76 2.57
N ILE A 139 -3.49 6.71 1.81
CA ILE A 139 -3.75 5.32 2.20
C ILE A 139 -2.47 4.50 2.14
N VAL A 140 -2.24 3.69 3.16
CA VAL A 140 -1.15 2.71 3.17
C VAL A 140 -1.75 1.31 3.10
N LEU A 141 -1.36 0.56 2.07
CA LEU A 141 -1.54 -0.88 2.01
C LEU A 141 -0.19 -1.51 2.35
N ALA A 142 -0.05 -1.94 3.59
CA ALA A 142 1.17 -2.58 4.06
C ALA A 142 1.09 -4.09 3.93
N THR A 143 2.24 -4.73 3.70
CA THR A 143 2.35 -6.18 3.76
C THR A 143 3.36 -6.59 4.82
N GLN A 144 3.10 -7.70 5.47
CA GLN A 144 4.11 -8.39 6.27
C GLN A 144 4.06 -9.90 6.02
N ASN A 145 5.22 -10.52 6.14
CA ASN A 145 5.33 -11.97 6.07
C ASN A 145 5.16 -12.54 7.49
N PRO A 146 4.53 -13.72 7.65
CA PRO A 146 4.37 -14.35 8.96
C PRO A 146 5.72 -14.68 9.59
N VAL A 147 5.67 -14.94 10.90
CA VAL A 147 6.83 -15.27 11.74
C VAL A 147 7.61 -16.45 11.17
N GLY A 148 8.94 -16.34 11.17
CA GLY A 148 9.84 -17.43 10.74
C GLY A 148 10.64 -17.13 9.47
N SER A 149 10.37 -16.02 8.78
CA SER A 149 11.25 -15.54 7.71
C SER A 149 12.51 -14.93 8.33
N ALA A 150 13.68 -15.32 7.87
CA ALA A 150 14.95 -14.78 8.37
C ALA A 150 14.99 -13.26 8.23
N GLY A 151 15.36 -12.54 9.30
CA GLY A 151 15.53 -11.08 9.31
C GLY A 151 14.21 -10.30 9.43
N THR A 152 13.12 -10.90 9.92
CA THR A 152 11.85 -10.21 10.18
C THR A 152 11.60 -9.99 11.66
N THR A 153 11.13 -8.79 12.02
CA THR A 153 10.68 -8.45 13.38
C THR A 153 9.20 -8.06 13.29
N MET A 154 8.33 -8.77 14.03
CA MET A 154 6.90 -8.46 14.05
C MET A 154 6.65 -7.05 14.58
N LEU A 155 5.65 -6.38 14.01
CA LEU A 155 5.18 -5.11 14.54
C LEU A 155 4.59 -5.32 15.94
N PRO A 156 4.96 -4.51 16.95
CA PRO A 156 4.30 -4.51 18.24
C PRO A 156 2.80 -4.21 18.14
N ASN A 157 1.99 -4.71 19.06
CA ASN A 157 0.54 -4.48 19.08
C ASN A 157 0.17 -3.00 19.04
N SER A 158 0.91 -2.14 19.75
CA SER A 158 0.72 -0.68 19.73
C SER A 158 0.93 -0.03 18.35
N GLN A 159 1.67 -0.68 17.47
CA GLN A 159 1.88 -0.23 16.09
C GLN A 159 0.82 -0.81 15.14
N LEU A 160 0.27 -1.97 15.47
CA LEU A 160 -0.82 -2.58 14.69
C LEU A 160 -2.11 -1.76 14.74
N ASP A 161 -2.34 -1.00 15.81
CA ASP A 161 -3.50 -0.11 15.98
C ASP A 161 -3.59 1.02 14.93
N ARG A 162 -2.51 1.29 14.20
CA ARG A 162 -2.49 2.26 13.08
C ARG A 162 -3.20 1.75 11.84
N PHE A 163 -3.44 0.44 11.76
CA PHE A 163 -4.17 -0.19 10.66
C PHE A 163 -5.63 -0.38 11.05
N LEU A 164 -6.55 0.12 10.21
CA LEU A 164 -7.98 -0.03 10.43
C LEU A 164 -8.41 -1.50 10.37
N ILE A 165 -7.82 -2.25 9.45
CA ILE A 165 -8.05 -3.69 9.32
C ILE A 165 -6.75 -4.45 9.06
N ARG A 166 -6.76 -5.71 9.49
CA ARG A 166 -5.76 -6.71 9.15
C ARG A 166 -6.43 -7.85 8.40
N VAL A 167 -5.93 -8.19 7.23
CA VAL A 167 -6.50 -9.21 6.35
C VAL A 167 -5.45 -10.24 5.94
N SER A 168 -5.89 -11.48 5.76
CA SER A 168 -5.10 -12.55 5.16
C SER A 168 -5.75 -12.94 3.84
N MET A 169 -4.98 -12.90 2.76
CA MET A 169 -5.48 -13.27 1.43
C MET A 169 -5.58 -14.78 1.25
N GLY A 170 -4.69 -15.54 1.91
CA GLY A 170 -4.59 -16.98 1.75
C GLY A 170 -4.29 -17.41 0.30
N TYR A 171 -4.12 -18.69 0.09
CA TYR A 171 -3.99 -19.25 -1.25
C TYR A 171 -5.34 -19.21 -1.99
N PRO A 172 -5.34 -19.02 -3.32
CA PRO A 172 -6.55 -19.21 -4.11
C PRO A 172 -6.99 -20.68 -4.05
N ASP A 173 -8.29 -20.94 -4.14
CA ASP A 173 -8.79 -22.29 -4.30
C ASP A 173 -8.36 -22.92 -5.63
N HIS A 174 -8.58 -24.23 -5.81
CA HIS A 174 -8.15 -24.94 -7.01
C HIS A 174 -8.75 -24.36 -8.29
N LYS A 175 -10.03 -23.98 -8.26
CA LYS A 175 -10.74 -23.41 -9.42
C LYS A 175 -10.18 -22.04 -9.81
N SER A 176 -9.97 -21.18 -8.81
CA SER A 176 -9.35 -19.86 -8.99
C SER A 176 -7.91 -19.97 -9.48
N SER A 177 -7.14 -20.95 -8.97
CA SER A 177 -5.77 -21.21 -9.42
C SER A 177 -5.70 -21.57 -10.90
N VAL A 178 -6.63 -22.42 -11.40
CA VAL A 178 -6.72 -22.80 -12.81
C VAL A 178 -7.08 -21.56 -13.66
N ASN A 179 -8.03 -20.73 -13.22
CA ASN A 179 -8.42 -19.52 -13.94
C ASN A 179 -7.25 -18.53 -14.02
N ILE A 180 -6.55 -18.27 -12.91
CA ILE A 180 -5.36 -17.40 -12.88
C ILE A 180 -4.30 -17.87 -13.88
N LEU A 181 -4.05 -19.18 -13.97
CA LEU A 181 -3.08 -19.74 -14.92
C LEU A 181 -3.52 -19.54 -16.37
N ARG A 182 -4.82 -19.70 -16.68
CA ARG A 182 -5.36 -19.45 -18.03
C ARG A 182 -5.24 -17.99 -18.44
N ASP A 183 -5.67 -17.08 -17.56
CA ASP A 183 -5.75 -15.66 -17.87
C ASP A 183 -4.36 -15.05 -18.06
N ARG A 184 -3.37 -15.46 -17.24
CA ARG A 184 -1.98 -15.00 -17.37
C ARG A 184 -1.25 -15.49 -18.63
N HIS A 185 -1.76 -16.53 -19.29
CA HIS A 185 -1.21 -16.97 -20.59
C HIS A 185 -1.56 -16.04 -21.74
N VAL A 186 -2.61 -15.24 -21.61
CA VAL A 186 -3.10 -14.35 -22.67
C VAL A 186 -2.59 -12.93 -22.47
N ASP A 187 -2.84 -12.34 -21.30
CA ASP A 187 -2.46 -10.97 -20.93
C ASP A 187 -2.40 -10.82 -19.40
N ASN A 188 -1.77 -9.73 -18.93
CA ASN A 188 -1.83 -9.36 -17.53
C ASN A 188 -3.19 -8.66 -17.25
N PRO A 189 -4.08 -9.24 -16.41
CA PRO A 189 -5.38 -8.64 -16.10
C PRO A 189 -5.28 -7.19 -15.57
N LEU A 190 -4.20 -6.87 -14.85
CA LEU A 190 -3.96 -5.52 -14.37
C LEU A 190 -3.84 -4.50 -15.50
N ASP A 191 -3.32 -4.87 -16.67
CA ASP A 191 -3.14 -3.95 -17.79
C ASP A 191 -4.47 -3.55 -18.44
N ARG A 192 -5.48 -4.43 -18.36
CA ARG A 192 -6.84 -4.20 -18.86
C ARG A 192 -7.69 -3.36 -17.92
N ALA A 193 -7.43 -3.39 -16.62
CA ALA A 193 -8.18 -2.62 -15.63
C ALA A 193 -8.13 -1.13 -15.95
N TYR A 194 -9.21 -0.41 -15.67
CA TYR A 194 -9.33 1.04 -15.90
C TYR A 194 -9.80 1.77 -14.64
N ALA A 195 -9.62 3.09 -14.62
CA ALA A 195 -10.08 3.91 -13.52
C ALA A 195 -11.60 4.09 -13.60
N VAL A 196 -12.33 3.58 -12.61
CA VAL A 196 -13.80 3.72 -12.49
C VAL A 196 -14.17 5.06 -11.86
N VAL A 197 -13.30 5.58 -11.00
CA VAL A 197 -13.42 6.89 -10.36
C VAL A 197 -12.10 7.63 -10.48
N ASN A 198 -12.17 8.94 -10.40
CA ASN A 198 -11.01 9.82 -10.33
C ASN A 198 -10.93 10.43 -8.93
N LYS A 199 -9.80 10.99 -8.62
CA LYS A 199 -9.47 11.63 -7.34
C LYS A 199 -10.37 12.82 -6.97
N GLU A 200 -11.14 13.36 -7.94
CA GLU A 200 -12.06 14.50 -7.78
C GLU A 200 -13.41 14.08 -7.26
#